data_d753d401b8972647babc11d935eca0f6
#
_entry.id   d753d401b8972647babc11d935eca0f6
#
_cell.length_a   1.000
_cell.length_b   1.000
_cell.length_c   1.000
_cell.angle_alpha   90.00
_cell.angle_beta   90.00
_cell.angle_gamma   90.00
#
_symmetry.space_group_name_H-M   'P 1'
#
loop_
_entity.id
_entity.type
_entity.pdbx_description
1 polymer ?
#
loop_
_entity_poly.entity_id
_entity_poly.type
_entity_poly.pdbx_seq_one_letter_code
_entity_poly.pdbx_strand_id
1 'polypeptide(L)'
;MRATYIANKFTKILLCAAALLAVATSCSHGATAGAPQGDSADLQTFDLTDIENAGELIAVTLSGPETYYTYRGQEMGLQYLLAEHFTKSLGLGLRMEIAHDTTELVNMLLQAKADLIACPLPRKTIEKLRLIPAAPQGKGRKAWAVRPTSPQLASALITWWNPSLPDDIMKETALPTNEKVSPTPVIRSGYVPRVKGQLSPYDSHFKTYAAKAGLDWRLLAAIAWQESAFDPTARSWAGARGLMQIMPATGARLGLTPEQLNEPEASIRGASAYLKQLYADFSDIGSPMERIKFALAAYNGGPGHVRDAIRLAAKNKAPTQSWDRVAPFVLRLSEPRFYQDPVVRNGYMIGRETHDYVYAVMSHWRNFSGLAGGGLPATPDLHTTPERATKKNRFTRRDASLSPDDSVFQIN
;
A
#
# COMPACT_ATOMS: atom_id res chain seq x y z
N MET A 1 -12.84 -22.66 -48.06
CA MET A 1 -12.86 -21.32 -47.46
C MET A 1 -11.78 -21.13 -46.38
N ARG A 2 -10.53 -21.55 -46.58
CA ARG A 2 -9.41 -21.34 -45.61
C ARG A 2 -8.12 -20.80 -46.27
N ALA A 3 -8.15 -20.49 -47.58
CA ALA A 3 -6.97 -19.99 -48.31
C ALA A 3 -6.91 -18.50 -48.57
N THR A 4 -7.98 -17.73 -48.29
CA THR A 4 -8.08 -16.27 -48.55
C THR A 4 -7.79 -15.38 -47.36
N TYR A 5 -7.55 -15.94 -46.16
CA TYR A 5 -7.29 -15.14 -44.95
C TYR A 5 -5.78 -14.91 -44.67
N ILE A 6 -4.91 -15.67 -45.30
CA ILE A 6 -3.45 -15.58 -45.05
C ILE A 6 -2.76 -14.59 -46.02
N ALA A 7 -3.34 -14.31 -47.17
CA ALA A 7 -2.75 -13.39 -48.15
C ALA A 7 -2.83 -11.88 -47.77
N ASN A 8 -3.72 -11.51 -46.86
CA ASN A 8 -3.97 -10.09 -46.51
C ASN A 8 -3.13 -9.54 -45.34
N LYS A 9 -2.30 -10.41 -44.70
CA LYS A 9 -1.41 -10.00 -43.59
C LYS A 9 0.02 -9.70 -44.07
N PHE A 10 0.44 -10.23 -45.20
CA PHE A 10 1.78 -9.98 -45.75
C PHE A 10 1.87 -8.73 -46.60
N THR A 11 0.77 -8.22 -47.13
CA THR A 11 0.75 -6.99 -47.95
C THR A 11 0.81 -5.71 -47.15
N LYS A 12 0.48 -5.73 -45.85
CA LYS A 12 0.57 -4.56 -44.94
C LYS A 12 1.95 -4.37 -44.30
N ILE A 13 2.83 -5.37 -44.33
CA ILE A 13 4.19 -5.27 -43.77
C ILE A 13 5.20 -4.77 -44.80
N LEU A 14 4.89 -4.85 -46.10
CA LEU A 14 5.80 -4.39 -47.16
C LEU A 14 5.64 -2.90 -47.53
N LEU A 15 4.60 -2.20 -47.07
CA LEU A 15 4.36 -0.80 -47.33
C LEU A 15 4.92 0.16 -46.27
N CYS A 16 5.42 -0.33 -45.15
CA CYS A 16 6.07 0.51 -44.13
C CYS A 16 7.61 0.58 -44.24
N ALA A 17 8.23 -0.18 -45.18
CA ALA A 17 9.68 -0.19 -45.34
C ALA A 17 10.21 0.71 -46.44
N ALA A 18 9.34 1.42 -47.20
CA ALA A 18 9.73 2.25 -48.34
C ALA A 18 9.71 3.76 -48.10
N ALA A 19 9.42 4.23 -46.87
CA ALA A 19 9.32 5.65 -46.53
C ALA A 19 10.49 6.24 -45.75
N LEU A 20 11.64 5.54 -45.66
CA LEU A 20 12.78 5.94 -44.79
C LEU A 20 14.09 6.18 -45.59
N LEU A 21 14.03 6.51 -46.88
CA LEU A 21 15.24 6.79 -47.66
C LEU A 21 15.03 7.92 -48.67
N ALA A 22 14.73 9.13 -48.20
CA ALA A 22 14.89 10.37 -49.01
C ALA A 22 14.83 11.61 -48.13
N VAL A 23 15.89 11.94 -47.35
CA VAL A 23 16.31 13.33 -47.09
C VAL A 23 17.75 13.30 -46.59
N ALA A 24 18.67 13.29 -47.51
CA ALA A 24 20.04 13.77 -47.28
C ALA A 24 20.56 14.27 -48.61
N THR A 25 20.44 15.58 -48.80
CA THR A 25 21.40 16.42 -49.56
C THR A 25 20.78 17.81 -49.76
N SER A 26 21.29 18.77 -49.05
CA SER A 26 21.68 20.06 -49.63
C SER A 26 22.39 20.90 -48.54
N CYS A 27 23.70 20.99 -48.65
CA CYS A 27 24.52 22.03 -48.03
C CYS A 27 24.50 23.30 -48.90
N SER A 28 24.42 24.48 -48.32
CA SER A 28 25.52 25.45 -48.32
C SER A 28 25.06 26.92 -48.23
N HIS A 29 25.81 27.66 -47.41
CA HIS A 29 26.15 29.08 -47.40
C HIS A 29 25.21 30.11 -46.77
N GLY A 30 25.77 30.78 -45.74
CA GLY A 30 25.34 32.10 -45.29
C GLY A 30 25.66 32.35 -43.81
N ALA A 31 26.92 32.67 -43.48
CA ALA A 31 27.29 33.15 -42.15
C ALA A 31 26.80 34.59 -41.93
N THR A 32 25.98 34.80 -40.87
CA THR A 32 25.94 36.07 -40.15
C THR A 32 25.78 35.75 -38.66
N ALA A 33 26.75 36.26 -37.89
CA ALA A 33 26.79 36.12 -36.44
C ALA A 33 25.61 36.89 -35.82
N GLY A 34 24.65 36.14 -35.24
CA GLY A 34 23.63 36.64 -34.34
C GLY A 34 23.79 35.96 -33.01
N ALA A 35 23.79 36.73 -31.92
CA ALA A 35 23.86 36.27 -30.54
C ALA A 35 22.87 35.14 -30.24
N PRO A 36 23.18 34.21 -29.34
CA PRO A 36 22.26 33.15 -28.99
C PRO A 36 21.03 33.74 -28.27
N GLN A 37 19.92 33.82 -29.01
CA GLN A 37 18.61 33.94 -28.42
C GLN A 37 18.39 32.63 -27.67
N GLY A 38 18.24 32.73 -26.34
CA GLY A 38 17.88 31.60 -25.52
C GLY A 38 16.59 30.98 -26.06
N ASP A 39 16.66 29.68 -26.34
CA ASP A 39 15.50 28.84 -26.56
C ASP A 39 14.53 29.04 -25.37
N SER A 40 13.53 29.88 -25.56
CA SER A 40 12.29 29.78 -24.83
C SER A 40 11.72 28.42 -25.24
N ALA A 41 12.00 27.38 -24.42
CA ALA A 41 11.32 26.11 -24.50
C ALA A 41 9.83 26.44 -24.55
N ASP A 42 9.21 26.19 -25.69
CA ASP A 42 7.77 26.16 -25.83
C ASP A 42 7.24 25.24 -24.75
N LEU A 43 6.78 25.83 -23.63
CA LEU A 43 6.07 25.11 -22.60
C LEU A 43 4.80 24.63 -23.29
N GLN A 44 4.85 23.41 -23.82
CA GLN A 44 3.68 22.76 -24.41
C GLN A 44 2.54 22.94 -23.42
N THR A 45 1.51 23.66 -23.86
CA THR A 45 0.29 23.89 -23.07
C THR A 45 -0.45 22.56 -22.95
N PHE A 46 -0.12 21.81 -21.94
CA PHE A 46 -0.78 20.54 -21.64
C PHE A 46 -1.99 20.85 -20.75
N ASP A 47 -3.20 20.71 -21.28
CA ASP A 47 -4.45 21.02 -20.59
C ASP A 47 -5.44 19.84 -20.68
N LEU A 48 -6.68 20.00 -20.29
CA LEU A 48 -7.68 18.93 -20.16
C LEU A 48 -7.79 18.05 -21.41
N THR A 49 -7.85 18.65 -22.60
CA THR A 49 -7.94 17.89 -23.86
C THR A 49 -6.75 16.95 -24.07
N ASP A 50 -5.54 17.36 -23.67
CA ASP A 50 -4.34 16.53 -23.77
C ASP A 50 -4.39 15.38 -22.75
N ILE A 51 -4.90 15.65 -21.54
CA ILE A 51 -5.11 14.66 -20.50
C ILE A 51 -6.16 13.62 -20.94
N GLU A 52 -7.26 14.07 -21.56
CA GLU A 52 -8.30 13.19 -22.12
C GLU A 52 -7.73 12.28 -23.23
N ASN A 53 -6.91 12.84 -24.12
CA ASN A 53 -6.23 12.09 -25.16
C ASN A 53 -5.21 11.08 -24.59
N ALA A 54 -4.52 11.43 -23.49
CA ALA A 54 -3.61 10.54 -22.78
C ALA A 54 -4.33 9.43 -21.99
N GLY A 55 -5.61 9.63 -21.66
CA GLY A 55 -6.43 8.68 -20.90
C GLY A 55 -6.12 8.61 -19.41
N GLU A 56 -5.21 9.45 -18.90
CA GLU A 56 -4.75 9.45 -17.52
C GLU A 56 -4.47 10.86 -17.01
N LEU A 57 -4.92 11.17 -15.79
CA LEU A 57 -4.57 12.39 -15.06
C LEU A 57 -3.51 12.06 -14.01
N ILE A 58 -2.44 12.85 -13.96
CA ILE A 58 -1.38 12.72 -12.96
C ILE A 58 -1.61 13.76 -11.88
N ALA A 59 -2.00 13.30 -10.69
CA ALA A 59 -2.14 14.16 -9.54
C ALA A 59 -0.97 13.98 -8.57
N VAL A 60 -0.52 15.06 -7.94
CA VAL A 60 0.50 15.03 -6.88
C VAL A 60 -0.09 15.46 -5.55
N THR A 61 0.27 14.76 -4.48
CA THR A 61 -0.19 15.05 -3.12
C THR A 61 0.92 14.77 -2.08
N LEU A 62 0.62 15.03 -0.80
CA LEU A 62 1.49 14.65 0.32
C LEU A 62 0.97 13.38 0.97
N SER A 63 1.87 12.57 1.54
CA SER A 63 1.44 11.45 2.39
C SER A 63 0.80 11.96 3.68
N GLY A 64 -0.34 11.37 4.07
CA GLY A 64 -1.04 11.72 5.30
C GLY A 64 -2.45 11.13 5.36
N PRO A 65 -3.08 11.11 6.56
CA PRO A 65 -4.35 10.44 6.78
C PRO A 65 -5.51 11.06 5.98
N GLU A 66 -5.46 12.36 5.71
CA GLU A 66 -6.49 13.06 4.93
C GLU A 66 -6.13 13.18 3.45
N THR A 67 -4.85 13.05 3.11
CA THR A 67 -4.36 13.26 1.75
C THR A 67 -4.24 11.95 0.99
N TYR A 68 -3.20 11.16 1.30
CA TYR A 68 -2.94 9.87 0.68
C TYR A 68 -2.16 8.95 1.62
N TYR A 69 -2.56 7.71 1.69
CA TYR A 69 -1.82 6.63 2.33
C TYR A 69 -2.27 5.29 1.74
N THR A 70 -1.45 4.24 1.92
CA THR A 70 -1.86 2.88 1.58
C THR A 70 -2.30 2.13 2.84
N TYR A 71 -3.43 1.44 2.75
CA TYR A 71 -3.92 0.58 3.81
C TYR A 71 -4.23 -0.80 3.25
N ARG A 72 -3.52 -1.82 3.74
CA ARG A 72 -3.61 -3.20 3.24
C ARG A 72 -3.48 -3.33 1.71
N GLY A 73 -2.67 -2.46 1.11
CA GLY A 73 -2.46 -2.41 -0.33
C GLY A 73 -3.54 -1.68 -1.14
N GLN A 74 -4.50 -1.04 -0.47
CA GLN A 74 -5.47 -0.14 -1.08
C GLN A 74 -5.04 1.31 -0.86
N GLU A 75 -5.20 2.13 -1.88
CA GLU A 75 -4.97 3.56 -1.82
C GLU A 75 -6.13 4.27 -1.11
N MET A 76 -5.81 5.13 -0.16
CA MET A 76 -6.74 5.73 0.76
C MET A 76 -6.40 7.21 1.01
N GLY A 77 -7.33 7.91 1.64
CA GLY A 77 -7.22 9.33 1.96
C GLY A 77 -8.27 10.16 1.22
N LEU A 78 -8.86 11.15 1.90
CA LEU A 78 -9.95 11.94 1.31
C LEU A 78 -9.54 12.62 0.00
N GLN A 79 -8.31 13.17 -0.07
CA GLN A 79 -7.88 13.88 -1.28
C GLN A 79 -7.65 12.92 -2.45
N TYR A 80 -7.15 11.71 -2.17
CA TYR A 80 -7.06 10.64 -3.17
C TYR A 80 -8.44 10.24 -3.69
N LEU A 81 -9.39 9.96 -2.81
CA LEU A 81 -10.75 9.54 -3.18
C LEU A 81 -11.48 10.63 -3.98
N LEU A 82 -11.28 11.90 -3.63
CA LEU A 82 -11.80 13.03 -4.41
C LEU A 82 -11.20 13.08 -5.81
N ALA A 83 -9.88 12.89 -5.94
CA ALA A 83 -9.21 12.87 -7.25
C ALA A 83 -9.67 11.67 -8.10
N GLU A 84 -9.81 10.51 -7.49
CA GLU A 84 -10.34 9.30 -8.13
C GLU A 84 -11.79 9.50 -8.61
N HIS A 85 -12.63 10.12 -7.80
CA HIS A 85 -14.01 10.44 -8.19
C HIS A 85 -14.06 11.43 -9.36
N PHE A 86 -13.19 12.44 -9.34
CA PHE A 86 -13.07 13.38 -10.47
C PHE A 86 -12.67 12.69 -11.76
N THR A 87 -11.60 11.90 -11.73
CA THR A 87 -11.12 11.19 -12.94
C THR A 87 -12.13 10.19 -13.47
N LYS A 88 -12.81 9.45 -12.57
CA LYS A 88 -13.92 8.54 -12.96
C LYS A 88 -15.07 9.28 -13.64
N SER A 89 -15.39 10.52 -13.22
CA SER A 89 -16.45 11.31 -13.85
C SER A 89 -16.11 11.73 -15.30
N LEU A 90 -14.81 11.75 -15.65
CA LEU A 90 -14.31 12.02 -16.99
C LEU A 90 -13.96 10.75 -17.78
N GLY A 91 -14.08 9.55 -17.18
CA GLY A 91 -13.66 8.29 -17.79
C GLY A 91 -12.15 8.13 -17.91
N LEU A 92 -11.37 8.81 -17.07
CA LEU A 92 -9.91 8.80 -17.05
C LEU A 92 -9.34 7.91 -15.97
N GLY A 93 -8.11 7.40 -16.18
CA GLY A 93 -7.27 6.84 -15.13
C GLY A 93 -6.73 7.91 -14.18
N LEU A 94 -6.42 7.55 -12.95
CA LEU A 94 -5.69 8.39 -12.00
C LEU A 94 -4.32 7.78 -11.72
N ARG A 95 -3.26 8.59 -11.87
CA ARG A 95 -1.95 8.29 -11.31
C ARG A 95 -1.64 9.27 -10.20
N MET A 96 -1.45 8.74 -8.96
CA MET A 96 -1.12 9.56 -7.80
C MET A 96 0.37 9.52 -7.52
N GLU A 97 1.03 10.68 -7.57
CA GLU A 97 2.42 10.87 -7.21
C GLU A 97 2.51 11.47 -5.80
N ILE A 98 3.51 11.06 -5.03
CA ILE A 98 3.67 11.48 -3.64
C ILE A 98 4.92 12.34 -3.50
N ALA A 99 4.73 13.60 -3.15
CA ALA A 99 5.81 14.51 -2.83
C ALA A 99 6.20 14.41 -1.34
N HIS A 100 7.47 14.63 -1.04
CA HIS A 100 7.97 14.64 0.35
C HIS A 100 7.58 15.90 1.11
N ASP A 101 7.50 17.03 0.41
CA ASP A 101 7.14 18.32 1.01
C ASP A 101 6.40 19.22 0.02
N THR A 102 5.94 20.37 0.51
CA THR A 102 5.19 21.34 -0.30
C THR A 102 6.05 21.94 -1.43
N THR A 103 7.36 22.01 -1.28
CA THR A 103 8.26 22.56 -2.31
C THR A 103 8.37 21.60 -3.48
N GLU A 104 8.58 20.32 -3.20
CA GLU A 104 8.60 19.27 -4.23
C GLU A 104 7.25 19.16 -4.94
N LEU A 105 6.15 19.20 -4.18
CA LEU A 105 4.78 19.16 -4.69
C LEU A 105 4.53 20.28 -5.72
N VAL A 106 4.94 21.51 -5.42
CA VAL A 106 4.83 22.64 -6.35
C VAL A 106 5.77 22.49 -7.55
N ASN A 107 6.99 22.04 -7.32
CA ASN A 107 7.96 21.82 -8.39
C ASN A 107 7.49 20.75 -9.39
N MET A 108 6.89 19.66 -8.92
CA MET A 108 6.33 18.63 -9.80
C MET A 108 5.23 19.18 -10.70
N LEU A 109 4.35 20.04 -10.19
CA LEU A 109 3.33 20.70 -11.00
C LEU A 109 3.96 21.65 -12.03
N LEU A 110 4.88 22.53 -11.62
CA LEU A 110 5.51 23.52 -12.50
C LEU A 110 6.40 22.88 -13.57
N GLN A 111 7.01 21.74 -13.29
CA GLN A 111 7.84 20.97 -14.24
C GLN A 111 7.00 20.03 -15.13
N ALA A 112 5.68 20.14 -15.12
CA ALA A 112 4.74 19.29 -15.86
C ALA A 112 4.90 17.77 -15.57
N LYS A 113 5.42 17.41 -14.39
CA LYS A 113 5.46 16.03 -13.89
C LYS A 113 4.14 15.60 -13.27
N ALA A 114 3.27 16.54 -12.97
CA ALA A 114 1.90 16.35 -12.54
C ALA A 114 1.00 17.41 -13.16
N ASP A 115 -0.29 17.14 -13.28
CA ASP A 115 -1.29 18.02 -13.84
C ASP A 115 -2.06 18.78 -12.77
N LEU A 116 -2.19 18.17 -11.60
CA LEU A 116 -3.02 18.63 -10.50
C LEU A 116 -2.28 18.46 -9.16
N ILE A 117 -2.30 19.50 -8.33
CA ILE A 117 -2.02 19.35 -6.89
C ILE A 117 -3.32 18.96 -6.18
N ALA A 118 -3.46 17.68 -5.84
CA ALA A 118 -4.56 17.14 -5.05
C ALA A 118 -4.24 17.20 -3.54
N CYS A 119 -3.90 18.41 -3.07
CA CYS A 119 -3.62 18.71 -1.67
C CYS A 119 -4.16 20.11 -1.34
N PRO A 120 -4.92 20.31 -0.24
CA PRO A 120 -5.52 21.60 0.10
C PRO A 120 -4.46 22.66 0.48
N LEU A 121 -3.97 23.41 -0.46
CA LEU A 121 -3.04 24.51 -0.23
C LEU A 121 -3.78 25.78 0.19
N PRO A 122 -3.19 26.65 1.05
CA PRO A 122 -3.75 27.97 1.35
C PRO A 122 -3.88 28.81 0.07
N ARG A 123 -5.03 29.47 -0.14
CA ARG A 123 -5.26 30.30 -1.34
C ARG A 123 -4.19 31.36 -1.54
N LYS A 124 -3.74 32.03 -0.46
CA LYS A 124 -2.65 33.00 -0.53
C LYS A 124 -1.36 32.42 -1.11
N THR A 125 -1.07 31.15 -0.83
CA THR A 125 0.09 30.44 -1.37
C THR A 125 -0.09 30.19 -2.86
N ILE A 126 -1.27 29.73 -3.29
CA ILE A 126 -1.60 29.48 -4.70
C ILE A 126 -1.48 30.78 -5.52
N GLU A 127 -2.02 31.90 -5.01
CA GLU A 127 -1.95 33.22 -5.62
C GLU A 127 -0.51 33.74 -5.74
N LYS A 128 0.29 33.59 -4.64
CA LYS A 128 1.72 33.98 -4.65
C LYS A 128 2.51 33.21 -5.70
N LEU A 129 2.18 31.94 -5.93
CA LEU A 129 2.81 31.07 -6.92
C LEU A 129 2.21 31.24 -8.33
N ARG A 130 1.22 32.10 -8.50
CA ARG A 130 0.49 32.35 -9.76
C ARG A 130 -0.14 31.08 -10.34
N LEU A 131 -0.54 30.14 -9.48
CA LEU A 131 -1.29 28.95 -9.86
C LEU A 131 -2.79 29.24 -9.91
N ILE A 132 -3.56 28.42 -10.62
CA ILE A 132 -5.02 28.54 -10.67
C ILE A 132 -5.61 27.68 -9.54
N PRO A 133 -6.39 28.24 -8.61
CA PRO A 133 -7.08 27.49 -7.58
C PRO A 133 -8.28 26.73 -8.16
N ALA A 134 -8.44 25.46 -7.75
CA ALA A 134 -9.56 24.58 -8.10
C ALA A 134 -10.07 23.84 -6.85
N ALA A 135 -11.28 23.26 -6.92
CA ALA A 135 -11.89 22.49 -5.83
C ALA A 135 -11.73 23.16 -4.44
N PRO A 136 -12.41 24.29 -4.15
CA PRO A 136 -12.22 25.07 -2.94
C PRO A 136 -12.67 24.30 -1.68
N GLN A 137 -11.84 24.27 -0.64
CA GLN A 137 -12.05 23.56 0.61
C GLN A 137 -11.93 24.50 1.83
N GLY A 138 -12.35 24.03 3.02
CA GLY A 138 -12.20 24.78 4.25
C GLY A 138 -12.84 26.17 4.20
N LYS A 139 -14.11 26.28 3.79
CA LYS A 139 -14.83 27.54 3.56
C LYS A 139 -14.12 28.45 2.52
N GLY A 140 -13.50 27.84 1.51
CA GLY A 140 -12.81 28.53 0.42
C GLY A 140 -11.43 29.08 0.76
N ARG A 141 -10.91 28.83 1.97
CA ARG A 141 -9.57 29.31 2.38
C ARG A 141 -8.42 28.49 1.83
N LYS A 142 -8.70 27.23 1.46
CA LYS A 142 -7.77 26.30 0.82
C LYS A 142 -8.36 25.85 -0.51
N ALA A 143 -7.50 25.36 -1.41
CA ALA A 143 -7.93 24.78 -2.68
C ALA A 143 -6.87 23.83 -3.23
N TRP A 144 -7.25 22.99 -4.17
CA TRP A 144 -6.34 22.36 -5.09
C TRP A 144 -5.75 23.39 -6.04
N ALA A 145 -4.72 23.04 -6.81
CA ALA A 145 -4.10 23.94 -7.73
C ALA A 145 -3.69 23.27 -9.04
N VAL A 146 -3.83 23.99 -10.14
CA VAL A 146 -3.34 23.59 -11.46
C VAL A 146 -2.41 24.68 -12.04
N ARG A 147 -1.68 24.34 -13.10
CA ARG A 147 -0.80 25.29 -13.80
C ARG A 147 -1.60 26.45 -14.40
N PRO A 148 -1.00 27.63 -14.55
CA PRO A 148 -1.60 28.75 -15.25
C PRO A 148 -1.95 28.42 -16.72
N THR A 149 -1.23 27.46 -17.29
CA THR A 149 -1.41 26.97 -18.68
C THR A 149 -2.49 25.91 -18.81
N SER A 150 -3.19 25.54 -17.71
CA SER A 150 -4.24 24.50 -17.71
C SER A 150 -5.61 25.06 -17.26
N PRO A 151 -6.16 26.12 -17.90
CA PRO A 151 -7.42 26.74 -17.49
C PRO A 151 -8.64 25.85 -17.72
N GLN A 152 -8.62 24.95 -18.72
CA GLN A 152 -9.72 24.02 -18.98
C GLN A 152 -9.84 23.00 -17.85
N LEU A 153 -8.72 22.42 -17.38
CA LEU A 153 -8.70 21.53 -16.23
C LEU A 153 -9.21 22.24 -14.98
N ALA A 154 -8.79 23.50 -14.74
CA ALA A 154 -9.30 24.28 -13.62
C ALA A 154 -10.82 24.46 -13.69
N SER A 155 -11.35 24.81 -14.88
CA SER A 155 -12.79 24.98 -15.10
C SER A 155 -13.57 23.69 -14.88
N ALA A 156 -13.07 22.57 -15.37
CA ALA A 156 -13.67 21.25 -15.16
C ALA A 156 -13.73 20.89 -13.67
N LEU A 157 -12.64 21.09 -12.92
CA LEU A 157 -12.58 20.87 -11.48
C LEU A 157 -13.54 21.76 -10.70
N ILE A 158 -13.67 23.03 -11.07
CA ILE A 158 -14.62 23.98 -10.43
C ILE A 158 -16.06 23.56 -10.72
N THR A 159 -16.37 23.15 -11.94
CA THR A 159 -17.71 22.71 -12.34
C THR A 159 -18.12 21.40 -11.66
N TRP A 160 -17.18 20.47 -11.54
CA TRP A 160 -17.38 19.19 -10.87
C TRP A 160 -17.52 19.34 -9.34
N TRP A 161 -16.84 20.33 -8.74
CA TRP A 161 -16.76 20.49 -7.31
C TRP A 161 -18.10 20.85 -6.68
N ASN A 162 -18.47 20.10 -5.62
CA ASN A 162 -19.58 20.42 -4.74
C ASN A 162 -19.10 20.42 -3.29
N PRO A 163 -19.44 21.41 -2.46
CA PRO A 163 -19.05 21.44 -1.06
C PRO A 163 -19.48 20.24 -0.20
N SER A 164 -20.54 19.52 -0.57
CA SER A 164 -20.98 18.29 0.12
C SER A 164 -20.18 17.05 -0.31
N LEU A 165 -19.48 17.10 -1.43
CA LEU A 165 -18.79 15.96 -2.02
C LEU A 165 -17.80 15.24 -1.07
N PRO A 166 -16.99 15.97 -0.25
CA PRO A 166 -16.14 15.31 0.73
C PRO A 166 -16.91 14.45 1.74
N ASP A 167 -18.04 14.95 2.25
CA ASP A 167 -18.88 14.24 3.21
C ASP A 167 -19.57 13.03 2.57
N ASP A 168 -20.00 13.18 1.32
CA ASP A 168 -20.69 12.12 0.58
C ASP A 168 -19.72 10.97 0.24
N ILE A 169 -18.51 11.27 -0.24
CA ILE A 169 -17.46 10.28 -0.47
C ILE A 169 -17.05 9.57 0.83
N MET A 170 -16.95 10.31 1.94
CA MET A 170 -16.62 9.71 3.23
C MET A 170 -17.72 8.76 3.74
N LYS A 171 -18.99 9.04 3.46
CA LYS A 171 -20.11 8.14 3.78
C LYS A 171 -20.11 6.89 2.92
N GLU A 172 -19.85 7.03 1.62
CA GLU A 172 -19.80 5.91 0.68
C GLU A 172 -18.64 4.95 0.97
N THR A 173 -17.50 5.49 1.32
CA THR A 173 -16.29 4.68 1.60
C THR A 173 -16.32 4.06 2.99
N ALA A 174 -17.30 4.41 3.85
CA ALA A 174 -17.40 3.93 5.23
C ALA A 174 -16.04 3.91 5.96
N LEU A 175 -15.20 4.93 5.68
CA LEU A 175 -13.90 5.06 6.33
C LEU A 175 -14.13 5.14 7.85
N PRO A 176 -13.54 4.25 8.64
CA PRO A 176 -13.65 4.34 10.09
C PRO A 176 -12.90 5.57 10.57
N THR A 177 -13.62 6.70 10.71
CA THR A 177 -13.08 7.96 11.22
C THR A 177 -12.93 7.97 12.74
N ASN A 178 -13.34 6.91 13.44
CA ASN A 178 -13.27 6.79 14.87
C ASN A 178 -12.24 5.75 15.31
N GLU A 179 -11.30 6.18 16.15
CA GLU A 179 -10.32 5.37 16.87
C GLU A 179 -10.91 4.18 17.67
N LYS A 180 -12.25 4.06 17.73
CA LYS A 180 -12.95 2.99 18.45
C LYS A 180 -13.38 1.81 17.58
N VAL A 181 -13.25 1.90 16.27
CA VAL A 181 -13.45 0.73 15.42
C VAL A 181 -12.11 0.03 15.31
N SER A 182 -11.86 -0.85 16.24
CA SER A 182 -10.87 -1.91 16.02
C SER A 182 -11.28 -2.59 14.74
N PRO A 183 -10.46 -2.61 13.67
CA PRO A 183 -10.79 -3.31 12.42
C PRO A 183 -10.73 -4.83 12.58
N THR A 184 -10.54 -5.28 13.79
CA THR A 184 -10.73 -6.70 14.11
C THR A 184 -12.23 -6.96 13.95
N PRO A 185 -12.65 -7.74 12.94
CA PRO A 185 -14.04 -8.17 12.89
C PRO A 185 -14.37 -8.73 14.27
N VAL A 186 -15.50 -8.30 14.85
CA VAL A 186 -16.04 -8.99 16.02
C VAL A 186 -16.35 -10.40 15.55
N ILE A 187 -15.37 -11.26 15.68
CA ILE A 187 -15.45 -12.64 15.26
C ILE A 187 -16.47 -13.28 16.18
N ARG A 188 -17.69 -13.37 15.72
CA ARG A 188 -18.66 -14.32 16.25
C ARG A 188 -18.17 -15.69 15.78
N SER A 189 -17.19 -16.23 16.49
CA SER A 189 -16.67 -17.55 16.21
C SER A 189 -17.79 -18.57 16.32
N GLY A 190 -18.27 -19.03 15.19
CA GLY A 190 -19.18 -20.19 15.14
C GLY A 190 -18.44 -21.53 15.15
N TYR A 191 -17.11 -21.55 15.00
CA TYR A 191 -16.38 -22.81 14.91
C TYR A 191 -15.74 -23.17 16.26
N VAL A 192 -16.32 -24.15 16.91
CA VAL A 192 -15.71 -24.87 18.04
C VAL A 192 -15.22 -26.21 17.50
N PRO A 193 -13.94 -26.54 17.60
CA PRO A 193 -13.42 -27.83 17.16
C PRO A 193 -14.17 -28.96 17.89
N ARG A 194 -14.87 -29.82 17.14
CA ARG A 194 -15.58 -30.99 17.69
C ARG A 194 -14.63 -32.19 17.90
N VAL A 195 -13.45 -32.12 17.31
CA VAL A 195 -12.46 -33.21 17.34
C VAL A 195 -11.20 -32.70 18.05
N LYS A 196 -10.74 -33.45 19.05
CA LYS A 196 -9.51 -33.12 19.78
C LYS A 196 -8.33 -33.07 18.81
N GLY A 197 -7.58 -31.97 18.84
CA GLY A 197 -6.42 -31.74 17.98
C GLY A 197 -6.73 -31.13 16.59
N GLN A 198 -7.99 -30.92 16.23
CA GLN A 198 -8.40 -30.21 15.03
C GLN A 198 -8.60 -28.71 15.35
N LEU A 199 -8.03 -27.82 14.53
CA LEU A 199 -8.18 -26.37 14.69
C LEU A 199 -9.27 -25.80 13.78
N SER A 200 -9.41 -26.37 12.57
CA SER A 200 -10.35 -25.90 11.55
C SER A 200 -10.74 -27.02 10.56
N PRO A 201 -11.78 -26.82 9.73
CA PRO A 201 -12.08 -27.72 8.61
C PRO A 201 -10.95 -27.77 7.57
N TYR A 202 -10.01 -26.83 7.59
CA TYR A 202 -8.98 -26.62 6.57
C TYR A 202 -7.59 -27.10 7.00
N ASP A 203 -7.47 -27.81 8.10
CA ASP A 203 -6.18 -28.26 8.67
C ASP A 203 -5.33 -29.05 7.67
N SER A 204 -5.96 -29.88 6.79
CA SER A 204 -5.26 -30.62 5.75
C SER A 204 -4.59 -29.69 4.74
N HIS A 205 -5.25 -28.62 4.31
CA HIS A 205 -4.70 -27.61 3.41
C HIS A 205 -3.59 -26.83 4.09
N PHE A 206 -3.77 -26.40 5.34
CA PHE A 206 -2.71 -25.73 6.10
C PHE A 206 -1.45 -26.60 6.20
N LYS A 207 -1.58 -27.89 6.55
CA LYS A 207 -0.44 -28.83 6.64
C LYS A 207 0.26 -28.97 5.28
N THR A 208 -0.50 -29.15 4.20
CA THR A 208 0.03 -29.34 2.85
C THR A 208 0.85 -28.13 2.39
N TYR A 209 0.29 -26.93 2.49
CA TYR A 209 0.94 -25.71 1.97
C TYR A 209 1.99 -25.13 2.90
N ALA A 210 1.86 -25.31 4.20
CA ALA A 210 2.91 -24.98 5.16
C ALA A 210 4.18 -25.80 4.92
N ALA A 211 4.04 -27.12 4.71
CA ALA A 211 5.18 -27.98 4.41
C ALA A 211 5.91 -27.54 3.15
N LYS A 212 5.19 -27.17 2.06
CA LYS A 212 5.77 -26.64 0.81
C LYS A 212 6.50 -25.30 1.00
N ALA A 213 6.09 -24.52 1.99
CA ALA A 213 6.69 -23.22 2.30
C ALA A 213 7.80 -23.31 3.36
N GLY A 214 7.96 -24.44 4.05
CA GLY A 214 8.86 -24.59 5.19
C GLY A 214 8.34 -23.88 6.45
N LEU A 215 7.01 -23.74 6.59
CA LEU A 215 6.35 -23.02 7.69
C LEU A 215 5.64 -24.00 8.64
N ASP A 216 5.38 -23.57 9.85
CA ASP A 216 4.47 -24.28 10.74
C ASP A 216 3.01 -24.08 10.28
N TRP A 217 2.27 -25.16 10.03
CA TRP A 217 0.89 -25.10 9.61
C TRP A 217 -0.04 -24.37 10.61
N ARG A 218 0.30 -24.41 11.90
CA ARG A 218 -0.43 -23.74 12.97
C ARG A 218 -0.25 -22.23 12.93
N LEU A 219 0.87 -21.75 12.37
CA LEU A 219 1.07 -20.33 12.07
C LEU A 219 0.12 -19.88 10.97
N LEU A 220 -0.04 -20.64 9.87
CA LEU A 220 -1.01 -20.33 8.82
C LEU A 220 -2.44 -20.37 9.36
N ALA A 221 -2.77 -21.33 10.21
CA ALA A 221 -4.06 -21.39 10.88
C ALA A 221 -4.29 -20.18 11.81
N ALA A 222 -3.25 -19.71 12.53
CA ALA A 222 -3.33 -18.53 13.38
C ALA A 222 -3.56 -17.24 12.57
N ILE A 223 -2.94 -17.13 11.39
CA ILE A 223 -3.21 -16.04 10.45
C ILE A 223 -4.66 -16.11 9.99
N ALA A 224 -5.13 -17.25 9.49
CA ALA A 224 -6.52 -17.42 9.02
C ALA A 224 -7.55 -17.10 10.11
N TRP A 225 -7.27 -17.49 11.35
CA TRP A 225 -8.11 -17.13 12.48
C TRP A 225 -8.15 -15.63 12.71
N GLN A 226 -7.01 -14.96 12.70
CA GLN A 226 -6.92 -13.51 12.88
C GLN A 226 -7.56 -12.73 11.72
N GLU A 227 -7.49 -13.26 10.49
CA GLU A 227 -8.00 -12.59 9.28
C GLU A 227 -9.50 -12.74 9.11
N SER A 228 -10.05 -13.93 9.39
CA SER A 228 -11.45 -14.25 9.05
C SER A 228 -12.16 -15.16 10.05
N ALA A 229 -11.52 -15.60 11.13
CA ALA A 229 -12.02 -16.68 11.98
C ALA A 229 -12.39 -17.96 11.20
N PHE A 230 -11.61 -18.26 10.17
CA PHE A 230 -11.84 -19.37 9.25
C PHE A 230 -13.08 -19.21 8.34
N ASP A 231 -13.58 -17.99 8.12
CA ASP A 231 -14.66 -17.75 7.16
C ASP A 231 -14.11 -17.54 5.74
N PRO A 232 -14.36 -18.47 4.79
CA PRO A 232 -13.87 -18.33 3.41
C PRO A 232 -14.64 -17.26 2.61
N THR A 233 -15.78 -16.79 3.11
CA THR A 233 -16.59 -15.77 2.44
C THR A 233 -16.32 -14.37 2.95
N ALA A 234 -15.45 -14.23 3.94
CA ALA A 234 -15.13 -12.96 4.57
C ALA A 234 -14.63 -11.93 3.54
N ARG A 235 -15.12 -10.70 3.68
CA ARG A 235 -14.67 -9.54 2.90
C ARG A 235 -14.44 -8.38 3.84
N SER A 236 -13.25 -7.78 3.75
CA SER A 236 -12.99 -6.55 4.48
C SER A 236 -13.58 -5.35 3.72
N TRP A 237 -13.80 -4.25 4.44
CA TRP A 237 -14.19 -2.98 3.83
C TRP A 237 -13.14 -2.48 2.81
N ALA A 238 -11.85 -2.79 3.01
CA ALA A 238 -10.75 -2.48 2.11
C ALA A 238 -10.67 -3.39 0.88
N GLY A 239 -11.56 -4.39 0.76
CA GLY A 239 -11.63 -5.30 -0.37
C GLY A 239 -10.79 -6.58 -0.26
N ALA A 240 -10.15 -6.84 0.89
CA ALA A 240 -9.49 -8.13 1.14
C ALA A 240 -10.53 -9.27 1.14
N ARG A 241 -10.15 -10.46 0.67
CA ARG A 241 -11.08 -11.56 0.40
C ARG A 241 -10.64 -12.88 1.00
N GLY A 242 -11.64 -13.63 1.42
CA GLY A 242 -11.56 -15.05 1.76
C GLY A 242 -10.86 -15.35 3.07
N LEU A 243 -10.57 -16.61 3.27
CA LEU A 243 -10.04 -17.18 4.51
C LEU A 243 -8.78 -16.46 5.02
N MET A 244 -7.90 -16.07 4.12
CA MET A 244 -6.60 -15.47 4.41
C MET A 244 -6.56 -13.96 4.17
N GLN A 245 -7.70 -13.33 3.85
CA GLN A 245 -7.85 -11.90 3.61
C GLN A 245 -6.78 -11.32 2.67
N ILE A 246 -6.62 -11.95 1.50
CA ILE A 246 -5.66 -11.47 0.50
C ILE A 246 -6.31 -10.36 -0.32
N MET A 247 -5.58 -9.26 -0.49
CA MET A 247 -5.99 -8.18 -1.38
C MET A 247 -5.97 -8.63 -2.85
N PRO A 248 -6.96 -8.23 -3.68
CA PRO A 248 -7.01 -8.63 -5.10
C PRO A 248 -5.71 -8.33 -5.88
N ALA A 249 -5.08 -7.18 -5.65
CA ALA A 249 -3.80 -6.83 -6.27
C ALA A 249 -2.66 -7.78 -5.85
N THR A 250 -2.63 -8.20 -4.58
CA THR A 250 -1.68 -9.21 -4.10
C THR A 250 -2.00 -10.58 -4.69
N GLY A 251 -3.28 -10.96 -4.75
CA GLY A 251 -3.75 -12.19 -5.38
C GLY A 251 -3.31 -12.30 -6.83
N ALA A 252 -3.50 -11.24 -7.63
CA ALA A 252 -3.07 -11.18 -9.02
C ALA A 252 -1.56 -11.43 -9.18
N ARG A 253 -0.71 -10.85 -8.32
CA ARG A 253 0.74 -11.12 -8.31
C ARG A 253 1.08 -12.57 -7.96
N LEU A 254 0.21 -13.23 -7.19
CA LEU A 254 0.34 -14.64 -6.81
C LEU A 254 -0.32 -15.60 -7.83
N GLY A 255 -0.86 -15.07 -8.93
CA GLY A 255 -1.54 -15.86 -9.97
C GLY A 255 -2.94 -16.34 -9.56
N LEU A 256 -3.63 -15.61 -8.67
CA LEU A 256 -4.97 -15.93 -8.20
C LEU A 256 -5.98 -14.90 -8.73
N THR A 257 -7.13 -15.37 -9.21
CA THR A 257 -8.26 -14.51 -9.54
C THR A 257 -9.01 -14.07 -8.27
N PRO A 258 -9.81 -12.98 -8.34
CA PRO A 258 -10.62 -12.56 -7.20
C PRO A 258 -11.58 -13.63 -6.67
N GLU A 259 -12.09 -14.54 -7.53
CA GLU A 259 -12.96 -15.65 -7.16
C GLU A 259 -12.19 -16.71 -6.38
N GLN A 260 -10.99 -17.06 -6.85
CA GLN A 260 -10.09 -18.01 -6.19
C GLN A 260 -9.66 -17.56 -4.80
N LEU A 261 -9.67 -16.27 -4.49
CA LEU A 261 -9.39 -15.78 -3.14
C LEU A 261 -10.44 -16.23 -2.12
N ASN A 262 -11.68 -16.52 -2.54
CA ASN A 262 -12.74 -17.06 -1.69
C ASN A 262 -12.69 -18.60 -1.58
N GLU A 263 -11.89 -19.28 -2.41
CA GLU A 263 -11.68 -20.73 -2.35
C GLU A 263 -10.65 -21.05 -1.24
N PRO A 264 -10.98 -21.84 -0.22
CA PRO A 264 -10.09 -22.08 0.92
C PRO A 264 -8.71 -22.57 0.53
N GLU A 265 -8.63 -23.56 -0.36
CA GLU A 265 -7.36 -24.14 -0.79
C GLU A 265 -6.49 -23.13 -1.54
N ALA A 266 -7.06 -22.40 -2.50
CA ALA A 266 -6.35 -21.41 -3.30
C ALA A 266 -5.88 -20.23 -2.43
N SER A 267 -6.73 -19.76 -1.50
CA SER A 267 -6.41 -18.71 -0.54
C SER A 267 -5.24 -19.12 0.38
N ILE A 268 -5.28 -20.33 0.97
CA ILE A 268 -4.20 -20.86 1.82
C ILE A 268 -2.90 -21.02 1.03
N ARG A 269 -2.97 -21.56 -0.19
CA ARG A 269 -1.81 -21.70 -1.08
C ARG A 269 -1.15 -20.34 -1.36
N GLY A 270 -1.96 -19.33 -1.73
CA GLY A 270 -1.47 -17.99 -2.02
C GLY A 270 -0.85 -17.33 -0.79
N ALA A 271 -1.52 -17.38 0.35
CA ALA A 271 -1.02 -16.81 1.61
C ALA A 271 0.28 -17.47 2.07
N SER A 272 0.38 -18.80 1.94
CA SER A 272 1.59 -19.54 2.27
C SER A 272 2.78 -19.12 1.42
N ALA A 273 2.58 -19.00 0.09
CA ALA A 273 3.60 -18.52 -0.83
C ALA A 273 4.01 -17.06 -0.52
N TYR A 274 3.03 -16.20 -0.24
CA TYR A 274 3.28 -14.80 0.10
C TYR A 274 4.03 -14.64 1.42
N LEU A 275 3.64 -15.37 2.47
CA LEU A 275 4.36 -15.34 3.74
C LEU A 275 5.80 -15.83 3.61
N LYS A 276 6.04 -16.88 2.80
CA LYS A 276 7.39 -17.35 2.47
C LYS A 276 8.23 -16.24 1.80
N GLN A 277 7.65 -15.53 0.82
CA GLN A 277 8.30 -14.40 0.18
C GLN A 277 8.65 -13.31 1.19
N LEU A 278 7.67 -12.88 1.99
CA LEU A 278 7.88 -11.86 3.03
C LEU A 278 8.95 -12.29 4.04
N TYR A 279 8.96 -13.55 4.44
CA TYR A 279 10.01 -14.08 5.32
C TYR A 279 11.40 -13.98 4.66
N ALA A 280 11.52 -14.25 3.37
CA ALA A 280 12.77 -14.11 2.62
C ALA A 280 13.17 -12.63 2.47
N ASP A 281 12.19 -11.72 2.29
CA ASP A 281 12.43 -10.29 2.20
C ASP A 281 13.11 -9.70 3.45
N PHE A 282 12.92 -10.34 4.62
CA PHE A 282 13.58 -9.95 5.88
C PHE A 282 14.76 -10.86 6.25
N SER A 283 15.49 -11.39 5.26
CA SER A 283 16.65 -12.28 5.49
C SER A 283 17.79 -11.63 6.27
N ASP A 284 17.86 -10.31 6.31
CA ASP A 284 18.76 -9.51 7.15
C ASP A 284 18.46 -9.56 8.65
N ILE A 285 17.27 -10.04 9.06
CA ILE A 285 16.93 -10.31 10.46
C ILE A 285 17.47 -11.70 10.84
N GLY A 286 18.47 -11.73 11.71
CA GLY A 286 19.21 -12.96 12.03
C GLY A 286 18.38 -14.04 12.76
N SER A 287 17.53 -13.64 13.72
CA SER A 287 16.69 -14.58 14.47
C SER A 287 15.49 -15.02 13.62
N PRO A 288 15.29 -16.35 13.38
CA PRO A 288 14.14 -16.85 12.65
C PRO A 288 12.79 -16.47 13.30
N MET A 289 12.71 -16.44 14.62
CA MET A 289 11.50 -16.05 15.34
C MET A 289 11.19 -14.56 15.19
N GLU A 290 12.21 -13.71 15.25
CA GLU A 290 12.04 -12.27 14.99
C GLU A 290 11.66 -12.05 13.53
N ARG A 291 12.32 -12.72 12.58
CA ARG A 291 12.02 -12.62 11.13
C ARG A 291 10.56 -12.96 10.83
N ILE A 292 9.95 -13.95 11.51
CA ILE A 292 8.51 -14.23 11.41
C ILE A 292 7.68 -13.03 11.84
N LYS A 293 8.01 -12.37 12.95
CA LYS A 293 7.26 -11.20 13.41
C LYS A 293 7.30 -10.05 12.39
N PHE A 294 8.46 -9.81 11.77
CA PHE A 294 8.59 -8.84 10.68
C PHE A 294 7.80 -9.25 9.43
N ALA A 295 7.79 -10.53 9.07
CA ALA A 295 6.99 -11.04 7.95
C ALA A 295 5.49 -10.92 8.22
N LEU A 296 5.03 -11.18 9.46
CA LEU A 296 3.64 -10.97 9.88
C LEU A 296 3.25 -9.48 9.82
N ALA A 297 4.12 -8.59 10.28
CA ALA A 297 3.92 -7.15 10.17
C ALA A 297 3.78 -6.71 8.71
N ALA A 298 4.63 -7.26 7.84
CA ALA A 298 4.60 -6.97 6.41
C ALA A 298 3.37 -7.59 5.70
N TYR A 299 2.87 -8.72 6.17
CA TYR A 299 1.65 -9.33 5.67
C TYR A 299 0.43 -8.42 5.88
N ASN A 300 0.31 -7.83 7.07
CA ASN A 300 -0.79 -6.93 7.41
C ASN A 300 -0.56 -5.50 6.87
N GLY A 301 0.60 -4.90 7.17
CA GLY A 301 0.86 -3.47 6.93
C GLY A 301 1.68 -3.15 5.68
N GLY A 302 2.14 -4.18 4.96
CA GLY A 302 3.00 -4.03 3.79
C GLY A 302 4.50 -3.92 4.12
N PRO A 303 5.36 -4.55 3.31
CA PRO A 303 6.81 -4.62 3.58
C PRO A 303 7.48 -3.23 3.54
N GLY A 304 6.96 -2.30 2.74
CA GLY A 304 7.50 -0.95 2.63
C GLY A 304 7.46 -0.17 3.95
N HIS A 305 6.30 -0.15 4.61
CA HIS A 305 6.14 0.53 5.90
C HIS A 305 6.93 -0.13 7.03
N VAL A 306 7.03 -1.46 7.03
CA VAL A 306 7.87 -2.17 8.00
C VAL A 306 9.34 -1.81 7.81
N ARG A 307 9.80 -1.67 6.56
CA ARG A 307 11.17 -1.18 6.25
C ARG A 307 11.35 0.28 6.66
N ASP A 308 10.31 1.12 6.56
CA ASP A 308 10.34 2.49 7.09
C ASP A 308 10.53 2.51 8.61
N ALA A 309 9.79 1.68 9.34
CA ALA A 309 9.94 1.55 10.79
C ALA A 309 11.35 1.08 11.19
N ILE A 310 11.95 0.14 10.44
CA ILE A 310 13.35 -0.29 10.65
C ILE A 310 14.32 0.87 10.42
N ARG A 311 14.15 1.70 9.36
CA ARG A 311 14.99 2.86 9.10
C ARG A 311 14.86 3.92 10.19
N LEU A 312 13.65 4.18 10.67
CA LEU A 312 13.40 5.08 11.80
C LEU A 312 14.06 4.56 13.09
N ALA A 313 13.95 3.25 13.38
CA ALA A 313 14.62 2.63 14.51
C ALA A 313 16.15 2.83 14.42
N ALA A 314 16.74 2.54 13.27
CA ALA A 314 18.16 2.73 13.02
C ALA A 314 18.61 4.20 13.21
N LYS A 315 17.86 5.16 12.66
CA LYS A 315 18.10 6.60 12.83
C LYS A 315 18.09 7.00 14.31
N ASN A 316 17.19 6.41 15.10
CA ASN A 316 17.07 6.66 16.53
C ASN A 316 17.97 5.75 17.39
N LYS A 317 18.97 5.07 16.78
CA LYS A 317 19.92 4.19 17.46
C LYS A 317 19.25 3.03 18.23
N ALA A 318 18.04 2.66 17.87
CA ALA A 318 17.33 1.52 18.43
C ALA A 318 17.76 0.22 17.71
N PRO A 319 17.77 -0.94 18.41
CA PRO A 319 18.07 -2.22 17.79
C PRO A 319 17.05 -2.56 16.70
N THR A 320 17.54 -2.92 15.49
CA THR A 320 16.69 -3.21 14.31
C THR A 320 16.38 -4.70 14.13
N GLN A 321 17.03 -5.57 14.92
CA GLN A 321 16.92 -7.02 14.81
C GLN A 321 15.81 -7.64 15.67
N SER A 322 15.10 -6.84 16.45
CA SER A 322 14.02 -7.27 17.33
C SER A 322 12.74 -6.52 17.03
N TRP A 323 11.65 -7.27 16.84
CA TRP A 323 10.33 -6.68 16.62
C TRP A 323 9.91 -5.74 17.74
N ASP A 324 10.12 -6.16 19.01
CA ASP A 324 9.72 -5.35 20.17
C ASP A 324 10.44 -4.01 20.25
N ARG A 325 11.59 -3.87 19.59
CA ARG A 325 12.33 -2.60 19.46
C ARG A 325 11.93 -1.77 18.26
N VAL A 326 11.43 -2.41 17.19
CA VAL A 326 10.98 -1.74 15.95
C VAL A 326 9.48 -1.41 16.01
N ALA A 327 8.66 -2.21 16.66
CA ALA A 327 7.21 -2.03 16.76
C ALA A 327 6.77 -0.63 17.23
N PRO A 328 7.45 0.04 18.20
CA PRO A 328 7.12 1.43 18.54
C PRO A 328 7.26 2.40 17.37
N PHE A 329 8.17 2.16 16.42
CA PHE A 329 8.33 3.00 15.24
C PHE A 329 7.26 2.73 14.18
N VAL A 330 6.69 1.53 14.15
CA VAL A 330 5.48 1.24 13.36
C VAL A 330 4.31 2.10 13.84
N LEU A 331 4.08 2.18 15.18
CA LEU A 331 3.05 3.04 15.76
C LEU A 331 3.26 4.52 15.40
N ARG A 332 4.51 4.98 15.42
CA ARG A 332 4.89 6.37 15.12
C ARG A 332 4.73 6.77 13.66
N LEU A 333 4.63 5.83 12.73
CA LEU A 333 4.33 6.14 11.32
C LEU A 333 2.95 6.77 11.11
N SER A 334 2.10 6.86 12.14
CA SER A 334 0.88 7.66 12.14
C SER A 334 1.10 9.13 12.52
N GLU A 335 2.29 9.51 13.02
CA GLU A 335 2.61 10.86 13.47
C GLU A 335 3.36 11.65 12.38
N PRO A 336 2.98 12.92 12.08
CA PRO A 336 3.60 13.72 11.01
C PRO A 336 5.13 13.80 11.08
N ARG A 337 5.68 14.02 12.26
CA ARG A 337 7.13 14.14 12.48
C ARG A 337 7.91 12.86 12.12
N PHE A 338 7.24 11.71 12.03
CA PHE A 338 7.87 10.44 11.68
C PHE A 338 7.57 10.03 10.24
N TYR A 339 6.31 10.08 9.77
CA TYR A 339 6.03 9.68 8.39
C TYR A 339 6.56 10.68 7.35
N GLN A 340 6.86 11.93 7.74
CA GLN A 340 7.51 12.94 6.89
C GLN A 340 9.04 12.95 7.05
N ASP A 341 9.61 12.06 7.90
CA ASP A 341 11.06 12.00 8.08
C ASP A 341 11.74 11.54 6.77
N PRO A 342 12.87 12.16 6.36
CA PRO A 342 13.56 11.83 5.10
C PRO A 342 13.96 10.36 4.93
N VAL A 343 14.09 9.58 6.01
CA VAL A 343 14.38 8.14 5.92
C VAL A 343 13.15 7.29 5.60
N VAL A 344 11.94 7.86 5.74
CA VAL A 344 10.68 7.20 5.42
C VAL A 344 10.36 7.36 3.95
N ARG A 345 10.05 6.26 3.27
CA ARG A 345 9.81 6.22 1.82
C ARG A 345 8.36 5.97 1.44
N ASN A 346 7.59 5.33 2.33
CA ASN A 346 6.20 4.95 2.08
C ASN A 346 5.20 5.84 2.82
N GLY A 347 5.69 6.78 3.65
CA GLY A 347 4.88 7.81 4.29
C GLY A 347 3.99 7.31 5.43
N TYR A 348 2.78 7.88 5.52
CA TYR A 348 1.81 7.62 6.58
C TYR A 348 1.31 6.17 6.60
N MET A 349 1.15 5.62 7.82
CA MET A 349 0.61 4.29 8.07
C MET A 349 -0.26 4.29 9.34
N ILE A 350 -1.35 3.50 9.35
CA ILE A 350 -2.12 3.19 10.56
C ILE A 350 -1.36 2.09 11.35
N GLY A 351 -0.31 2.49 12.07
CA GLY A 351 0.63 1.54 12.66
C GLY A 351 0.05 0.66 13.77
N ARG A 352 -1.00 1.11 14.49
CA ARG A 352 -1.61 0.37 15.60
C ARG A 352 -2.15 -0.99 15.17
N GLU A 353 -2.81 -1.04 14.03
CA GLU A 353 -3.38 -2.30 13.53
C GLU A 353 -2.28 -3.35 13.30
N THR A 354 -1.22 -2.97 12.61
CA THR A 354 -0.11 -3.88 12.33
C THR A 354 0.65 -4.28 13.60
N HIS A 355 0.83 -3.35 14.54
CA HIS A 355 1.40 -3.64 15.84
C HIS A 355 0.59 -4.74 16.56
N ASP A 356 -0.72 -4.52 16.72
CA ASP A 356 -1.60 -5.41 17.47
C ASP A 356 -1.78 -6.76 16.74
N TYR A 357 -1.80 -6.75 15.41
CA TYR A 357 -1.87 -7.94 14.57
C TYR A 357 -0.75 -8.93 14.84
N VAL A 358 0.50 -8.47 14.89
CA VAL A 358 1.65 -9.36 15.15
C VAL A 358 1.50 -10.08 16.49
N TYR A 359 1.14 -9.34 17.55
CA TYR A 359 0.97 -9.94 18.87
C TYR A 359 -0.23 -10.89 18.93
N ALA A 360 -1.32 -10.57 18.26
CA ALA A 360 -2.51 -11.43 18.18
C ALA A 360 -2.19 -12.75 17.46
N VAL A 361 -1.58 -12.71 16.27
CA VAL A 361 -1.21 -13.91 15.51
C VAL A 361 -0.20 -14.76 16.32
N MET A 362 0.81 -14.15 16.93
CA MET A 362 1.77 -14.87 17.76
C MET A 362 1.12 -15.54 18.98
N SER A 363 0.10 -14.90 19.57
CA SER A 363 -0.68 -15.49 20.67
C SER A 363 -1.52 -16.66 20.19
N HIS A 364 -2.24 -16.52 19.06
CA HIS A 364 -3.01 -17.61 18.46
C HIS A 364 -2.11 -18.80 18.07
N TRP A 365 -0.97 -18.54 17.45
CA TRP A 365 -0.03 -19.60 17.10
C TRP A 365 0.45 -20.37 18.32
N ARG A 366 0.78 -19.70 19.42
CA ARG A 366 1.16 -20.34 20.68
C ARG A 366 0.02 -21.21 21.26
N ASN A 367 -1.20 -20.68 21.24
CA ASN A 367 -2.38 -21.39 21.73
C ASN A 367 -2.67 -22.64 20.88
N PHE A 368 -2.64 -22.50 19.54
CA PHE A 368 -2.86 -23.62 18.61
C PHE A 368 -1.77 -24.70 18.71
N SER A 369 -0.55 -24.31 19.05
CA SER A 369 0.54 -25.25 19.29
C SER A 369 0.30 -26.11 20.53
N GLY A 370 -0.31 -25.54 21.57
CA GLY A 370 -0.75 -26.30 22.77
C GLY A 370 -1.94 -27.21 22.47
N LEU A 371 -2.94 -26.75 21.73
CA LEU A 371 -4.15 -27.50 21.39
C LEU A 371 -3.88 -28.68 20.44
N ALA A 372 -2.97 -28.51 19.48
CA ALA A 372 -2.64 -29.52 18.48
C ALA A 372 -1.59 -30.55 18.95
N GLY A 373 -1.20 -30.51 20.21
CA GLY A 373 -0.32 -31.53 20.80
C GLY A 373 1.17 -31.41 20.49
N GLY A 374 1.64 -30.21 20.19
CA GLY A 374 3.07 -29.91 20.04
C GLY A 374 3.37 -28.52 20.54
N GLY A 375 4.37 -28.30 21.36
CA GLY A 375 4.84 -26.95 21.69
C GLY A 375 5.18 -26.16 20.45
N LEU A 376 5.28 -24.82 20.55
CA LEU A 376 5.84 -24.01 19.47
C LEU A 376 7.15 -24.66 19.02
N PRO A 377 7.37 -24.91 17.73
CA PRO A 377 8.68 -25.30 17.26
C PRO A 377 9.68 -24.24 17.72
N ALA A 378 10.82 -24.68 18.19
CA ALA A 378 11.87 -23.77 18.68
C ALA A 378 12.30 -22.77 17.61
N THR A 379 12.11 -23.13 16.34
CA THR A 379 12.28 -22.28 15.13
C THR A 379 11.54 -22.91 13.96
N PRO A 380 10.99 -22.14 13.01
CA PRO A 380 10.59 -22.70 11.71
C PRO A 380 11.84 -23.22 11.03
N ASP A 381 11.80 -24.48 10.62
CA ASP A 381 12.91 -25.15 9.96
C ASP A 381 13.04 -24.66 8.51
N LEU A 382 13.60 -23.46 8.33
CA LEU A 382 13.95 -22.98 6.97
C LEU A 382 15.41 -23.24 6.61
N HIS A 383 16.25 -23.66 7.57
CA HIS A 383 17.65 -24.13 7.43
C HIS A 383 18.32 -24.19 8.81
N THR A 384 18.00 -25.12 9.71
CA THR A 384 18.95 -25.52 10.75
C THR A 384 18.46 -26.73 11.56
N THR A 385 19.41 -27.54 12.02
CA THR A 385 19.30 -28.75 12.85
C THR A 385 18.69 -28.45 14.22
N PRO A 386 17.87 -29.35 14.81
CA PRO A 386 17.11 -29.05 16.02
C PRO A 386 17.98 -29.03 17.29
N GLU A 387 17.86 -27.96 18.07
CA GLU A 387 18.43 -27.87 19.40
C GLU A 387 17.42 -28.32 20.50
N ARG A 388 17.90 -29.02 21.46
CA ARG A 388 17.18 -29.83 22.46
C ARG A 388 16.42 -28.95 23.47
N ALA A 389 15.12 -29.13 23.59
CA ALA A 389 14.25 -28.41 24.53
C ALA A 389 14.53 -28.74 26.00
N THR A 390 14.73 -27.75 26.84
CA THR A 390 14.71 -27.85 28.32
C THR A 390 13.32 -27.52 28.84
N LYS A 391 12.86 -28.37 29.79
CA LYS A 391 11.54 -28.35 30.42
C LYS A 391 11.38 -27.22 31.45
N LYS A 392 10.15 -26.72 31.57
CA LYS A 392 9.44 -26.06 32.69
C LYS A 392 9.53 -24.56 32.79
N ASN A 393 8.32 -23.89 32.65
CA ASN A 393 7.73 -23.25 33.85
C ASN A 393 6.22 -22.99 33.66
N ARG A 394 5.45 -23.31 34.69
CA ARG A 394 4.04 -22.99 34.90
C ARG A 394 3.90 -21.48 35.10
N PHE A 395 3.14 -20.80 34.24
CA PHE A 395 2.67 -19.45 34.55
C PHE A 395 1.33 -19.52 35.25
N THR A 396 1.32 -19.12 36.52
CA THR A 396 0.12 -18.74 37.27
C THR A 396 -0.43 -17.44 36.75
N ARG A 397 -1.74 -17.38 36.62
CA ARG A 397 -2.58 -16.28 36.19
C ARG A 397 -2.51 -15.14 37.23
N ARG A 398 -1.58 -14.21 37.07
CA ARG A 398 -1.55 -12.87 37.69
C ARG A 398 -0.53 -12.05 36.95
N ASP A 399 -1.05 -10.93 36.40
CA ASP A 399 -0.40 -9.71 35.98
C ASP A 399 -0.84 -9.25 34.59
N ALA A 400 -2.17 -8.97 34.52
CA ALA A 400 -2.72 -8.09 33.50
C ALA A 400 -2.89 -6.68 34.12
N SER A 401 -1.78 -6.03 34.45
CA SER A 401 -1.73 -4.60 34.76
C SER A 401 -0.31 -4.09 34.53
N LEU A 402 0.02 -3.85 33.29
CA LEU A 402 1.13 -2.97 32.94
C LEU A 402 0.54 -1.70 32.33
N SER A 403 0.36 -0.70 33.16
CA SER A 403 0.33 0.71 32.76
C SER A 403 1.59 1.02 31.96
N PRO A 404 1.50 1.79 30.87
CA PRO A 404 2.70 2.34 30.25
C PRO A 404 3.30 3.36 31.23
N ASP A 405 4.47 3.05 31.76
CA ASP A 405 5.27 3.99 32.54
C ASP A 405 5.89 5.02 31.56
N ASP A 406 5.39 6.26 31.62
CA ASP A 406 5.77 7.39 30.77
C ASP A 406 7.17 7.96 31.07
N SER A 407 7.98 7.29 31.89
CA SER A 407 9.19 7.90 32.48
C SER A 407 10.52 7.66 31.75
N VAL A 408 10.57 7.03 30.57
CA VAL A 408 11.87 6.64 29.94
C VAL A 408 12.27 7.49 28.73
N PHE A 409 11.48 8.47 28.29
CA PHE A 409 11.85 9.30 27.15
C PHE A 409 11.64 10.80 27.40
N GLN A 410 12.41 11.38 28.32
CA GLN A 410 12.77 12.79 28.22
C GLN A 410 14.03 12.89 27.34
N ILE A 411 13.88 13.38 26.15
CA ILE A 411 14.98 13.82 25.28
C ILE A 411 14.97 15.35 25.33
N ASN A 412 16.05 15.92 25.82
CA ASN A 412 16.44 17.33 25.63
C ASN A 412 16.64 17.64 24.14
#